data_48d3ac088c09f05e941ffe8a3c9edc4b
#
_entry.id   48d3ac088c09f05e941ffe8a3c9edc4b
#
_cell.length_a   1.000
_cell.length_b   1.000
_cell.length_c   1.000
_cell.angle_alpha   90.00
_cell.angle_beta   90.00
_cell.angle_gamma   90.00
#
_symmetry.space_group_name_H-M   'P 1'
#
loop_
_entity.id
_entity.type
_entity.pdbx_description
1 polymer ?
#
loop_
_entity_poly.entity_id
_entity_poly.type
_entity_poly.pdbx_seq_one_letter_code
_entity_poly.pdbx_strand_id
1 'polypeptide(L)'
;MKQINSPILYRLVRPLGVTLFRGIFRPRVIGKENIPKTGGVVLAGNHKFVLDCLAVAIATRRCVHFLAKYEIFKYKFTNWFMTNCGIIPVHRQRKDHDALVAAKQYLKDGEVIGIFPEATIIKPEGVNLLPFKIGAVKMAYDTKCPIVPFTINGSYIPFQGRLEIIFHEPYYITGEDLAEENDKLRERVSSKMTVGKTKCKF
;
A
#
# COMPACT_ATOMS: atom_id res chain seq x y z
N MET A 1 9.22 -6.84 -19.27
CA MET A 1 9.15 -7.61 -18.00
C MET A 1 8.11 -8.69 -18.13
N LYS A 2 8.42 -9.94 -17.76
CA LYS A 2 7.44 -11.03 -17.79
C LYS A 2 6.33 -10.74 -16.79
N GLN A 3 5.08 -10.63 -17.25
CA GLN A 3 3.91 -10.52 -16.37
C GLN A 3 3.87 -11.74 -15.46
N ILE A 4 3.94 -11.53 -14.15
CA ILE A 4 3.80 -12.62 -13.18
C ILE A 4 2.36 -12.56 -12.70
N ASN A 5 1.49 -13.28 -13.41
CA ASN A 5 0.14 -13.52 -12.94
C ASN A 5 0.18 -14.18 -11.57
N SER A 6 -0.28 -13.49 -10.55
CA SER A 6 -0.45 -13.96 -9.17
C SER A 6 0.70 -14.88 -8.72
N PRO A 7 1.80 -14.32 -8.21
CA PRO A 7 3.05 -15.08 -8.02
C PRO A 7 2.80 -16.31 -7.15
N ILE A 8 3.19 -17.48 -7.62
CA ILE A 8 3.03 -18.73 -6.88
C ILE A 8 3.65 -18.62 -5.49
N LEU A 9 4.83 -17.99 -5.41
CA LEU A 9 5.51 -17.75 -4.14
C LEU A 9 4.67 -16.93 -3.16
N TYR A 10 3.99 -15.87 -3.63
CA TYR A 10 3.09 -15.09 -2.80
C TYR A 10 1.96 -15.95 -2.20
N ARG A 11 1.37 -16.84 -3.01
CA ARG A 11 0.30 -17.74 -2.55
C ARG A 11 0.78 -18.71 -1.47
N LEU A 12 2.02 -19.18 -1.58
CA LEU A 12 2.62 -20.11 -0.62
C LEU A 12 3.05 -19.41 0.67
N VAL A 13 3.72 -18.25 0.56
CA VAL A 13 4.30 -17.53 1.70
C VAL A 13 3.23 -16.73 2.47
N ARG A 14 2.23 -16.21 1.77
CA ARG A 14 1.19 -15.36 2.36
C ARG A 14 0.45 -16.00 3.55
N PRO A 15 -0.05 -17.25 3.51
CA PRO A 15 -0.77 -17.84 4.65
C PRO A 15 0.10 -17.84 5.92
N LEU A 16 1.35 -18.24 5.80
CA LEU A 16 2.30 -18.25 6.92
C LEU A 16 2.55 -16.82 7.44
N GLY A 17 2.85 -15.88 6.55
CA GLY A 17 3.08 -14.48 6.90
C GLY A 17 1.87 -13.82 7.58
N VAL A 18 0.66 -14.08 7.06
CA VAL A 18 -0.60 -13.58 7.64
C VAL A 18 -0.86 -14.16 9.02
N THR A 19 -0.66 -15.47 9.19
CA THR A 19 -0.88 -16.15 10.48
C THR A 19 0.09 -15.62 11.53
N LEU A 20 1.37 -15.52 11.17
CA LEU A 20 2.41 -15.00 12.07
C LEU A 20 2.14 -13.53 12.44
N PHE A 21 1.84 -12.69 11.44
CA PHE A 21 1.54 -11.28 11.66
C PHE A 21 0.32 -11.09 12.57
N ARG A 22 -0.75 -11.84 12.33
CA ARG A 22 -1.95 -11.80 13.17
C ARG A 22 -1.70 -12.32 14.59
N GLY A 23 -0.90 -13.36 14.75
CA GLY A 23 -0.54 -13.89 16.07
C GLY A 23 0.27 -12.91 16.89
N ILE A 24 1.25 -12.24 16.26
CA ILE A 24 2.17 -11.32 16.94
C ILE A 24 1.51 -9.95 17.21
N PHE A 25 0.91 -9.32 16.19
CA PHE A 25 0.44 -7.93 16.30
C PHE A 25 -1.06 -7.82 16.62
N ARG A 26 -1.84 -8.89 16.43
CA ARG A 26 -3.30 -8.95 16.67
C ARG A 26 -4.03 -7.72 16.12
N PRO A 27 -3.84 -7.39 14.82
CA PRO A 27 -4.36 -6.17 14.24
C PRO A 27 -5.88 -6.20 14.16
N ARG A 28 -6.51 -5.06 14.40
CA ARG A 28 -7.91 -4.82 14.09
C ARG A 28 -8.03 -4.34 12.64
N VAL A 29 -8.76 -5.06 11.81
CA VAL A 29 -9.00 -4.70 10.41
C VAL A 29 -10.48 -4.32 10.25
N ILE A 30 -10.72 -3.09 9.83
CA ILE A 30 -12.05 -2.50 9.65
C ILE A 30 -12.23 -2.15 8.18
N GLY A 31 -13.44 -2.38 7.62
CA GLY A 31 -13.76 -2.01 6.24
C GLY A 31 -13.07 -2.87 5.18
N LYS A 32 -12.61 -4.08 5.51
CA LYS A 32 -11.98 -4.99 4.53
C LYS A 32 -12.92 -5.35 3.36
N GLU A 33 -14.23 -5.28 3.60
CA GLU A 33 -15.29 -5.46 2.61
C GLU A 33 -15.30 -4.39 1.53
N ASN A 34 -14.73 -3.22 1.80
CA ASN A 34 -14.56 -2.12 0.86
C ASN A 34 -13.52 -2.42 -0.23
N ILE A 35 -12.70 -3.47 -0.04
CA ILE A 35 -11.73 -3.89 -1.06
C ILE A 35 -12.47 -4.74 -2.10
N PRO A 36 -12.57 -4.30 -3.38
CA PRO A 36 -13.24 -5.06 -4.43
C PRO A 36 -12.65 -6.47 -4.58
N LYS A 37 -13.51 -7.46 -4.71
CA LYS A 37 -13.10 -8.87 -4.86
C LYS A 37 -12.50 -9.16 -6.24
N THR A 38 -12.86 -8.37 -7.25
CA THR A 38 -12.43 -8.50 -8.64
C THR A 38 -12.15 -7.12 -9.25
N GLY A 39 -11.49 -7.08 -10.39
CA GLY A 39 -11.13 -5.84 -11.08
C GLY A 39 -9.92 -5.14 -10.46
N GLY A 40 -9.34 -4.20 -11.18
CA GLY A 40 -8.21 -3.40 -10.70
C GLY A 40 -8.62 -2.47 -9.57
N VAL A 41 -7.75 -2.30 -8.58
CA VAL A 41 -7.98 -1.38 -7.46
C VAL A 41 -6.66 -0.81 -6.93
N VAL A 42 -6.66 0.47 -6.61
CA VAL A 42 -5.53 1.13 -5.95
C VAL A 42 -5.82 1.23 -4.46
N LEU A 43 -5.02 0.57 -3.63
CA LEU A 43 -5.02 0.76 -2.18
C LEU A 43 -3.99 1.83 -1.84
N ALA A 44 -4.42 2.96 -1.27
CA ALA A 44 -3.54 4.10 -0.98
C ALA A 44 -3.72 4.59 0.45
N GLY A 45 -2.63 4.79 1.19
CA GLY A 45 -2.72 5.23 2.58
C GLY A 45 -1.41 5.69 3.21
N ASN A 46 -1.44 5.97 4.51
CA ASN A 46 -0.30 6.45 5.26
C ASN A 46 0.75 5.36 5.50
N HIS A 47 2.01 5.79 5.63
CA HIS A 47 3.16 4.89 5.83
C HIS A 47 3.86 5.20 7.16
N LYS A 48 3.91 4.21 8.04
CA LYS A 48 4.47 4.34 9.39
C LYS A 48 5.66 3.42 9.63
N PHE A 49 5.62 2.22 9.02
CA PHE A 49 6.60 1.18 9.31
C PHE A 49 6.80 0.25 8.11
N VAL A 50 7.95 -0.43 8.06
CA VAL A 50 8.27 -1.35 6.95
C VAL A 50 7.26 -2.49 6.80
N LEU A 51 6.59 -2.90 7.89
CA LEU A 51 5.59 -3.96 7.88
C LEU A 51 4.19 -3.50 7.42
N ASP A 52 4.00 -2.24 7.05
CA ASP A 52 2.70 -1.74 6.58
C ASP A 52 2.20 -2.51 5.35
N CYS A 53 3.11 -2.96 4.48
CA CYS A 53 2.75 -3.81 3.34
C CYS A 53 2.05 -5.11 3.79
N LEU A 54 2.55 -5.76 4.84
CA LEU A 54 1.92 -6.96 5.41
C LEU A 54 0.60 -6.61 6.09
N ALA A 55 0.55 -5.50 6.83
CA ALA A 55 -0.67 -5.02 7.49
C ALA A 55 -1.81 -4.78 6.50
N VAL A 56 -1.53 -4.25 5.32
CA VAL A 56 -2.52 -4.09 4.25
C VAL A 56 -2.85 -5.44 3.58
N ALA A 57 -1.84 -6.27 3.30
CA ALA A 57 -2.02 -7.56 2.62
C ALA A 57 -2.85 -8.58 3.41
N ILE A 58 -2.95 -8.47 4.75
CA ILE A 58 -3.78 -9.38 5.55
C ILE A 58 -5.29 -9.18 5.33
N ALA A 59 -5.70 -8.02 4.82
CA ALA A 59 -7.11 -7.66 4.63
C ALA A 59 -7.75 -8.32 3.41
N THR A 60 -6.97 -8.70 2.40
CA THR A 60 -7.47 -9.31 1.16
C THR A 60 -6.76 -10.62 0.85
N ARG A 61 -7.44 -11.52 0.13
CA ARG A 61 -6.82 -12.75 -0.40
C ARG A 61 -6.10 -12.52 -1.73
N ARG A 62 -6.36 -11.38 -2.37
CA ARG A 62 -5.73 -11.00 -3.64
C ARG A 62 -4.26 -10.66 -3.42
N CYS A 63 -3.44 -10.83 -4.44
CA CYS A 63 -2.07 -10.35 -4.42
C CYS A 63 -2.09 -8.81 -4.43
N VAL A 64 -1.37 -8.19 -3.49
CA VAL A 64 -1.20 -6.74 -3.47
C VAL A 64 0.20 -6.42 -3.97
N HIS A 65 0.27 -5.82 -5.14
CA HIS A 65 1.54 -5.40 -5.76
C HIS A 65 1.96 -4.05 -5.20
N PHE A 66 2.91 -4.06 -4.26
CA PHE A 66 3.44 -2.82 -3.69
C PHE A 66 4.58 -2.27 -4.54
N LEU A 67 4.70 -0.94 -4.54
CA LEU A 67 5.83 -0.23 -5.12
C LEU A 67 6.91 -0.09 -4.05
N ALA A 68 8.08 -0.66 -4.27
CA ALA A 68 9.19 -0.63 -3.33
C ALA A 68 10.46 -0.03 -3.94
N LYS A 69 11.30 0.55 -3.09
CA LYS A 69 12.55 1.19 -3.48
C LYS A 69 13.47 0.21 -4.20
N TYR A 70 14.02 0.60 -5.37
CA TYR A 70 14.89 -0.25 -6.21
C TYR A 70 16.08 -0.82 -5.44
N GLU A 71 16.62 -0.11 -4.47
CA GLU A 71 17.77 -0.53 -3.68
C GLU A 71 17.54 -1.84 -2.91
N ILE A 72 16.27 -2.20 -2.63
CA ILE A 72 15.92 -3.48 -1.99
C ILE A 72 16.20 -4.66 -2.94
N PHE A 73 16.20 -4.41 -4.26
CA PHE A 73 16.39 -5.42 -5.29
C PHE A 73 17.87 -5.63 -5.69
N LYS A 74 18.83 -4.95 -5.04
CA LYS A 74 20.24 -5.05 -5.39
C LYS A 74 20.84 -6.44 -5.13
N TYR A 75 20.38 -7.15 -4.11
CA TYR A 75 20.90 -8.47 -3.78
C TYR A 75 20.09 -9.55 -4.49
N LYS A 76 20.77 -10.61 -4.98
CA LYS A 76 20.14 -11.69 -5.76
C LYS A 76 18.94 -12.33 -5.04
N PHE A 77 19.07 -12.61 -3.75
CA PHE A 77 18.00 -13.22 -2.96
C PHE A 77 16.80 -12.29 -2.79
N THR A 78 17.02 -11.03 -2.39
CA THR A 78 15.92 -10.07 -2.21
C THR A 78 15.24 -9.75 -3.53
N ASN A 79 16.00 -9.63 -4.63
CA ASN A 79 15.44 -9.45 -5.97
C ASN A 79 14.53 -10.62 -6.34
N TRP A 80 15.04 -11.85 -6.24
CA TRP A 80 14.27 -13.04 -6.53
C TRP A 80 13.00 -13.11 -5.67
N PHE A 81 13.13 -12.92 -4.35
CA PHE A 81 12.01 -12.99 -3.42
C PHE A 81 10.95 -11.89 -3.69
N MET A 82 11.36 -10.62 -3.78
CA MET A 82 10.47 -9.48 -3.99
C MET A 82 9.75 -9.58 -5.33
N THR A 83 10.48 -9.92 -6.40
CA THR A 83 9.89 -10.08 -7.74
C THR A 83 8.87 -11.22 -7.74
N ASN A 84 9.19 -12.37 -7.13
CA ASN A 84 8.27 -13.50 -7.05
C ASN A 84 7.12 -13.29 -6.05
N CYS A 85 7.20 -12.28 -5.18
CA CYS A 85 6.07 -11.80 -4.39
C CYS A 85 5.25 -10.70 -5.09
N GLY A 86 5.60 -10.34 -6.33
CA GLY A 86 4.86 -9.35 -7.12
C GLY A 86 5.13 -7.90 -6.73
N ILE A 87 6.23 -7.63 -6.05
CA ILE A 87 6.63 -6.26 -5.67
C ILE A 87 7.25 -5.56 -6.88
N ILE A 88 6.87 -4.32 -7.13
CA ILE A 88 7.30 -3.50 -8.27
C ILE A 88 8.47 -2.60 -7.83
N PRO A 89 9.67 -2.72 -8.44
CA PRO A 89 10.79 -1.83 -8.13
C PRO A 89 10.54 -0.42 -8.65
N VAL A 90 10.89 0.62 -7.85
CA VAL A 90 10.75 2.03 -8.20
C VAL A 90 12.05 2.79 -7.95
N HIS A 91 12.54 3.49 -8.95
CA HIS A 91 13.63 4.45 -8.84
C HIS A 91 13.12 5.82 -8.40
N ARG A 92 13.20 6.13 -7.10
CA ARG A 92 12.62 7.36 -6.54
C ARG A 92 13.31 8.66 -6.97
N GLN A 93 14.55 8.57 -7.45
CA GLN A 93 15.36 9.73 -7.87
C GLN A 93 15.11 10.14 -9.32
N ARG A 94 14.47 9.32 -10.13
CA ARG A 94 14.07 9.62 -11.51
C ARG A 94 12.55 9.56 -11.59
N LYS A 95 11.96 10.29 -12.56
CA LYS A 95 10.55 10.06 -12.92
C LYS A 95 10.48 8.63 -13.49
N ASP A 96 10.19 7.66 -12.60
CA ASP A 96 10.18 6.24 -12.98
C ASP A 96 8.89 5.94 -13.73
N HIS A 97 8.95 6.22 -15.03
CA HIS A 97 7.86 5.96 -15.96
C HIS A 97 7.56 4.46 -16.04
N ASP A 98 8.60 3.61 -15.96
CA ASP A 98 8.46 2.16 -16.14
C ASP A 98 7.69 1.51 -14.99
N ALA A 99 7.96 1.92 -13.75
CA ALA A 99 7.19 1.44 -12.59
C ALA A 99 5.73 1.85 -12.66
N LEU A 100 5.45 3.08 -13.12
CA LEU A 100 4.09 3.57 -13.31
C LEU A 100 3.36 2.82 -14.43
N VAL A 101 4.04 2.55 -15.54
CA VAL A 101 3.50 1.76 -16.66
C VAL A 101 3.20 0.33 -16.22
N ALA A 102 4.13 -0.32 -15.49
CA ALA A 102 3.92 -1.65 -14.95
C ALA A 102 2.72 -1.70 -13.99
N ALA A 103 2.63 -0.75 -13.06
CA ALA A 103 1.51 -0.67 -12.12
C ALA A 103 0.15 -0.50 -12.83
N LYS A 104 0.09 0.38 -13.84
CA LYS A 104 -1.12 0.54 -14.66
C LYS A 104 -1.49 -0.73 -15.41
N GLN A 105 -0.51 -1.49 -15.89
CA GLN A 105 -0.78 -2.75 -16.57
C GLN A 105 -1.40 -3.76 -15.59
N TYR A 106 -0.86 -3.91 -14.38
CA TYR A 106 -1.47 -4.75 -13.34
C TYR A 106 -2.92 -4.33 -13.04
N LEU A 107 -3.21 -3.02 -12.95
CA LEU A 107 -4.57 -2.54 -12.74
C LEU A 107 -5.52 -2.92 -13.88
N LYS A 108 -5.06 -2.80 -15.14
CA LYS A 108 -5.83 -3.22 -16.33
C LYS A 108 -6.08 -4.72 -16.36
N ASP A 109 -5.14 -5.51 -15.87
CA ASP A 109 -5.24 -6.96 -15.73
C ASP A 109 -6.14 -7.39 -14.56
N GLY A 110 -6.71 -6.41 -13.84
CA GLY A 110 -7.63 -6.66 -12.74
C GLY A 110 -6.92 -6.91 -11.41
N GLU A 111 -5.65 -6.57 -11.24
CA GLU A 111 -4.87 -6.80 -10.02
C GLU A 111 -4.93 -5.61 -9.03
N VAL A 112 -4.39 -5.81 -7.83
CA VAL A 112 -4.39 -4.82 -6.75
C VAL A 112 -3.03 -4.15 -6.65
N ILE A 113 -3.01 -2.83 -6.74
CA ILE A 113 -1.81 -2.03 -6.46
C ILE A 113 -1.90 -1.44 -5.06
N GLY A 114 -0.87 -1.69 -4.24
CA GLY A 114 -0.69 -1.03 -2.94
C GLY A 114 0.36 0.08 -3.05
N ILE A 115 0.01 1.28 -2.62
CA ILE A 115 0.92 2.41 -2.65
C ILE A 115 0.83 3.24 -1.37
N PHE A 116 1.99 3.72 -0.92
CA PHE A 116 2.11 4.69 0.15
C PHE A 116 2.52 6.04 -0.48
N PRO A 117 1.56 6.97 -0.72
CA PRO A 117 1.86 8.19 -1.48
C PRO A 117 2.85 9.12 -0.80
N GLU A 118 3.06 8.99 0.52
CA GLU A 118 4.11 9.70 1.27
C GLU A 118 5.53 9.35 0.78
N ALA A 119 5.70 8.17 0.17
CA ALA A 119 6.96 7.65 -0.37
C ALA A 119 8.11 7.49 0.65
N THR A 120 7.87 7.72 1.93
CA THR A 120 8.84 7.52 3.03
C THR A 120 8.12 7.22 4.34
N ILE A 121 8.81 6.49 5.24
CA ILE A 121 8.38 6.29 6.63
C ILE A 121 9.02 7.32 7.57
N ILE A 122 10.05 8.04 7.10
CA ILE A 122 10.77 9.04 7.89
C ILE A 122 9.98 10.34 7.84
N LYS A 123 9.54 10.82 8.99
CA LYS A 123 8.76 12.05 9.14
C LYS A 123 9.43 13.00 10.12
N PRO A 124 9.36 14.32 9.89
CA PRO A 124 9.76 15.33 10.88
C PRO A 124 8.99 15.16 12.20
N GLU A 125 9.57 15.62 13.29
CA GLU A 125 8.90 15.58 14.59
C GLU A 125 7.58 16.37 14.56
N GLY A 126 6.51 15.78 15.13
CA GLY A 126 5.18 16.38 15.12
C GLY A 126 4.38 16.19 13.82
N VAL A 127 4.99 15.68 12.75
CA VAL A 127 4.29 15.45 11.49
C VAL A 127 3.74 14.02 11.44
N ASN A 128 2.43 13.89 11.39
CA ASN A 128 1.75 12.58 11.32
C ASN A 128 1.54 12.08 9.89
N LEU A 129 1.36 12.99 8.93
CA LEU A 129 1.08 12.68 7.54
C LEU A 129 1.80 13.68 6.60
N LEU A 130 2.66 13.17 5.74
CA LEU A 130 3.35 13.98 4.73
C LEU A 130 2.43 14.29 3.54
N PRO A 131 2.78 15.28 2.71
CA PRO A 131 2.11 15.51 1.43
C PRO A 131 2.15 14.25 0.56
N PHE A 132 1.05 13.97 -0.13
CA PHE A 132 0.94 12.83 -1.02
C PHE A 132 1.51 13.14 -2.40
N LYS A 133 2.27 12.20 -2.95
CA LYS A 133 2.67 12.23 -4.37
C LYS A 133 1.48 11.78 -5.22
N ILE A 134 1.31 12.42 -6.38
CA ILE A 134 0.16 12.26 -7.28
C ILE A 134 0.01 10.86 -7.92
N GLY A 135 1.00 9.98 -7.74
CA GLY A 135 1.07 8.69 -8.44
C GLY A 135 -0.14 7.79 -8.25
N ALA A 136 -0.72 7.76 -7.04
CA ALA A 136 -1.91 6.95 -6.75
C ALA A 136 -3.12 7.41 -7.55
N VAL A 137 -3.41 8.71 -7.50
CA VAL A 137 -4.52 9.35 -8.21
C VAL A 137 -4.34 9.22 -9.72
N LYS A 138 -3.12 9.47 -10.22
CA LYS A 138 -2.82 9.35 -11.65
C LYS A 138 -3.02 7.93 -12.19
N MET A 139 -2.59 6.91 -11.45
CA MET A 139 -2.82 5.51 -11.84
C MET A 139 -4.31 5.18 -11.91
N ALA A 140 -5.07 5.57 -10.88
CA ALA A 140 -6.51 5.33 -10.83
C ALA A 140 -7.26 6.05 -11.96
N TYR A 141 -6.93 7.32 -12.20
CA TYR A 141 -7.51 8.12 -13.28
C TYR A 141 -7.26 7.50 -14.67
N ASP A 142 -6.00 7.15 -14.95
CA ASP A 142 -5.59 6.61 -16.26
C ASP A 142 -6.17 5.21 -16.53
N THR A 143 -6.43 4.43 -15.48
CA THR A 143 -6.94 3.05 -15.62
C THR A 143 -8.42 2.91 -15.34
N LYS A 144 -9.09 3.98 -14.91
CA LYS A 144 -10.49 4.00 -14.48
C LYS A 144 -10.78 2.99 -13.36
N CYS A 145 -9.78 2.70 -12.54
CA CYS A 145 -9.92 1.83 -11.36
C CYS A 145 -10.28 2.66 -10.12
N PRO A 146 -11.04 2.10 -9.17
CA PRO A 146 -11.32 2.78 -7.93
C PRO A 146 -10.08 2.88 -7.05
N ILE A 147 -10.03 3.92 -6.20
CA ILE A 147 -9.13 4.01 -5.06
C ILE A 147 -9.89 3.56 -3.81
N VAL A 148 -9.26 2.71 -3.01
CA VAL A 148 -9.67 2.42 -1.64
C VAL A 148 -8.63 3.07 -0.72
N PRO A 149 -8.93 4.22 -0.10
CA PRO A 149 -8.05 4.80 0.89
C PRO A 149 -7.93 3.88 2.10
N PHE A 150 -6.78 3.84 2.73
CA PHE A 150 -6.64 3.16 4.02
C PHE A 150 -5.86 3.99 5.02
N THR A 151 -6.15 3.77 6.30
CA THR A 151 -5.47 4.43 7.42
C THR A 151 -4.90 3.37 8.34
N ILE A 152 -3.60 3.49 8.67
CA ILE A 152 -2.92 2.65 9.66
C ILE A 152 -2.71 3.47 10.93
N ASN A 153 -3.32 3.02 12.03
CA ASN A 153 -3.23 3.62 13.35
C ASN A 153 -2.48 2.72 14.33
N GLY A 154 -2.09 3.29 15.47
CA GLY A 154 -1.46 2.56 16.55
C GLY A 154 0.01 2.23 16.30
N SER A 155 0.50 1.15 16.89
CA SER A 155 1.92 0.77 16.88
C SER A 155 2.11 -0.74 16.68
N TYR A 156 3.27 -1.09 16.13
CA TYR A 156 3.71 -2.47 15.90
C TYR A 156 4.36 -3.07 17.15
N ILE A 157 3.70 -2.96 18.31
CA ILE A 157 4.19 -3.56 19.55
C ILE A 157 3.64 -4.98 19.65
N PRO A 158 4.50 -6.00 19.70
CA PRO A 158 4.08 -7.40 19.78
C PRO A 158 3.11 -7.65 20.94
N PHE A 159 2.11 -8.48 20.70
CA PHE A 159 1.12 -8.98 21.67
C PHE A 159 0.23 -7.92 22.36
N GLN A 160 0.32 -6.63 21.98
CA GLN A 160 -0.49 -5.57 22.58
C GLN A 160 -1.79 -5.28 21.83
N GLY A 161 -1.94 -5.74 20.58
CA GLY A 161 -3.17 -5.56 19.79
C GLY A 161 -3.53 -4.09 19.50
N ARG A 162 -2.52 -3.19 19.43
CA ARG A 162 -2.73 -1.74 19.24
C ARG A 162 -2.68 -1.31 17.78
N LEU A 163 -2.51 -2.23 16.86
CA LEU A 163 -2.47 -1.95 15.43
C LEU A 163 -3.89 -1.99 14.86
N GLU A 164 -4.29 -0.93 14.18
CA GLU A 164 -5.57 -0.84 13.50
C GLU A 164 -5.37 -0.45 12.05
N ILE A 165 -6.04 -1.15 11.14
CA ILE A 165 -6.03 -0.85 9.70
C ILE A 165 -7.49 -0.61 9.29
N ILE A 166 -7.79 0.58 8.79
CA ILE A 166 -9.13 1.00 8.38
C ILE A 166 -9.13 1.20 6.87
N PHE A 167 -9.94 0.44 6.15
CA PHE A 167 -10.19 0.65 4.72
C PHE A 167 -11.45 1.49 4.56
N HIS A 168 -11.31 2.64 3.89
CA HIS A 168 -12.42 3.54 3.61
C HIS A 168 -13.21 3.04 2.40
N GLU A 169 -14.35 3.66 2.14
CA GLU A 169 -15.17 3.35 0.97
C GLU A 169 -14.41 3.61 -0.32
N PRO A 170 -14.54 2.73 -1.33
CA PRO A 170 -13.93 2.92 -2.63
C PRO A 170 -14.56 4.13 -3.34
N TYR A 171 -13.75 4.84 -4.11
CA TYR A 171 -14.25 5.92 -4.97
C TYR A 171 -13.47 5.98 -6.27
N TYR A 172 -14.07 6.57 -7.29
CA TYR A 172 -13.46 6.80 -8.59
C TYR A 172 -13.00 8.24 -8.72
N ILE A 173 -11.90 8.45 -9.43
CA ILE A 173 -11.43 9.78 -9.76
C ILE A 173 -12.27 10.28 -10.95
N THR A 174 -13.06 11.33 -10.73
CA THR A 174 -13.94 11.94 -11.73
C THR A 174 -13.53 13.36 -12.09
N GLY A 175 -12.75 14.02 -11.22
CA GLY A 175 -12.24 15.36 -11.47
C GLY A 175 -11.08 15.38 -12.46
N GLU A 176 -10.96 16.47 -13.23
CA GLU A 176 -9.85 16.70 -14.15
C GLU A 176 -8.60 17.25 -13.41
N ASP A 177 -8.81 17.96 -12.30
CA ASP A 177 -7.71 18.42 -11.44
C ASP A 177 -7.23 17.29 -10.52
N LEU A 178 -6.18 16.62 -10.98
CA LEU A 178 -5.56 15.54 -10.22
C LEU A 178 -4.87 16.01 -8.93
N ALA A 179 -4.53 17.30 -8.79
CA ALA A 179 -3.95 17.82 -7.57
C ALA A 179 -5.03 17.93 -6.49
N GLU A 180 -6.20 18.47 -6.82
CA GLU A 180 -7.35 18.51 -5.94
C GLU A 180 -7.79 17.09 -5.49
N GLU A 181 -7.85 16.14 -6.43
CA GLU A 181 -8.17 14.75 -6.13
C GLU A 181 -7.13 14.08 -5.20
N ASN A 182 -5.86 14.47 -5.33
CA ASN A 182 -4.79 14.00 -4.44
C ASN A 182 -4.93 14.56 -3.01
N ASP A 183 -5.34 15.80 -2.87
CA ASP A 183 -5.64 16.41 -1.57
C ASP A 183 -6.87 15.75 -0.93
N LYS A 184 -7.93 15.47 -1.71
CA LYS A 184 -9.11 14.69 -1.25
C LYS A 184 -8.70 13.30 -0.76
N LEU A 185 -7.79 12.60 -1.46
CA LEU A 185 -7.27 11.31 -1.01
C LEU A 185 -6.56 11.45 0.34
N ARG A 186 -5.71 12.46 0.48
CA ARG A 186 -4.97 12.72 1.71
C ARG A 186 -5.92 13.06 2.88
N GLU A 187 -6.96 13.83 2.62
CA GLU A 187 -7.99 14.18 3.59
C GLU A 187 -8.76 12.94 4.08
N ARG A 188 -9.19 12.06 3.16
CA ARG A 188 -9.84 10.79 3.49
C ARG A 188 -8.95 9.92 4.40
N VAL A 189 -7.67 9.78 4.08
CA VAL A 189 -6.72 9.02 4.90
C VAL A 189 -6.55 9.67 6.28
N SER A 190 -6.43 11.00 6.35
CA SER A 190 -6.22 11.73 7.62
C SER A 190 -7.46 11.71 8.52
N SER A 191 -8.67 11.66 7.96
CA SER A 191 -9.94 11.73 8.69
C SER A 191 -10.14 10.64 9.76
N LYS A 192 -9.48 9.49 9.59
CA LYS A 192 -9.51 8.37 10.55
C LYS A 192 -8.18 8.15 11.27
N MET A 193 -7.21 9.06 11.10
CA MET A 193 -5.96 8.98 11.85
C MET A 193 -6.18 9.37 13.30
N THR A 194 -5.75 8.49 14.20
CA THR A 194 -5.70 8.84 15.62
C THR A 194 -4.46 9.69 15.88
N VAL A 195 -4.66 10.88 16.45
CA VAL A 195 -3.58 11.75 16.95
C VAL A 195 -3.00 11.10 18.20
N GLY A 196 -2.11 10.15 18.03
CA GLY A 196 -1.40 9.47 19.11
C GLY A 196 0.09 9.74 19.01
N LYS A 197 0.71 10.13 20.12
CA LYS A 197 2.17 10.24 20.26
C LYS A 197 2.82 8.90 19.95
N THR A 198 3.09 8.62 18.67
CA THR A 198 3.83 7.42 18.29
C THR A 198 5.32 7.69 18.43
N LYS A 199 5.85 7.54 19.65
CA LYS A 199 7.30 7.36 19.82
C LYS A 199 7.62 5.92 19.42
N CYS A 200 7.89 5.66 18.16
CA CYS A 200 8.74 4.53 17.78
C CYS A 200 10.17 4.94 18.09
N LYS A 201 10.64 4.63 19.28
CA LYS A 201 12.08 4.60 19.59
C LYS A 201 12.58 3.22 19.15
N PHE A 202 13.45 3.19 18.16
CA PHE A 202 14.44 2.15 17.92
C PHE A 202 15.81 2.74 18.14
#